data_9b6cef725cf492ad6d3572c57617c2eb
#
_entry.id   9b6cef725cf492ad6d3572c57617c2eb
#
_cell.length_a   1.000
_cell.length_b   1.000
_cell.length_c   1.000
_cell.angle_alpha   90.00
_cell.angle_beta   90.00
_cell.angle_gamma   90.00
#
_symmetry.space_group_name_H-M   'P 1'
#
loop_
_entity.id
_entity.type
_entity.pdbx_description
1 polymer ?
#
loop_
_entity_poly.entity_id
_entity_poly.type
_entity_poly.pdbx_seq_one_letter_code
_entity_poly.pdbx_strand_id
1 'polypeptide(L)'
;MCIRDSNDIFPVGSFVDTFGVTKGKGWQGPVKRFGIKKKESKSRKTVREVGTINPWKPTTVRYTVPRAGQMGFHQRLDRNKQILFVGNENNKPITPSKGFDHFGVLKGDYIIVKGSIPGPNKRPVTLRHSFRPRDLKVPKILEVSTVQGEFE
;
A
#
# COMPACT_ATOMS: atom_id res chain seq x y z
N MET A 1 10.79 -12.15 -11.53
CA MET A 1 11.07 -11.23 -12.65
C MET A 1 12.27 -10.41 -12.26
N CYS A 2 13.40 -10.57 -12.95
CA CYS A 2 14.60 -9.80 -12.66
C CYS A 2 14.40 -8.36 -13.10
N ILE A 3 14.72 -7.41 -12.24
CA ILE A 3 14.69 -5.96 -12.53
C ILE A 3 15.92 -5.59 -13.40
N ARG A 4 16.24 -6.37 -14.45
CA ARG A 4 17.43 -6.11 -15.23
C ARG A 4 17.32 -4.89 -16.16
N ASP A 5 16.09 -4.51 -16.52
CA ASP A 5 15.83 -3.53 -17.57
C ASP A 5 14.97 -2.34 -17.07
N SER A 6 14.92 -2.10 -15.76
CA SER A 6 14.06 -1.07 -15.18
C SER A 6 14.45 0.35 -15.57
N ASN A 7 15.73 0.59 -15.79
CA ASN A 7 16.23 1.91 -16.20
C ASN A 7 15.76 2.29 -17.61
N ASP A 8 15.69 1.33 -18.52
CA ASP A 8 15.31 1.56 -19.90
C ASP A 8 13.79 1.61 -20.08
N ILE A 9 13.06 0.82 -19.26
CA ILE A 9 11.61 0.70 -19.35
C ILE A 9 10.89 1.82 -18.60
N PHE A 10 11.41 2.23 -17.42
CA PHE A 10 10.74 3.18 -16.54
C PHE A 10 11.60 4.44 -16.30
N PRO A 11 11.55 5.43 -17.18
CA PRO A 11 12.33 6.65 -17.01
C PRO A 11 11.88 7.45 -15.79
N VAL A 12 12.82 8.17 -15.19
CA VAL A 12 12.56 9.08 -14.06
C VAL A 12 11.50 10.11 -14.46
N GLY A 13 10.55 10.35 -13.56
CA GLY A 13 9.42 11.25 -13.77
C GLY A 13 8.20 10.60 -14.41
N SER A 14 8.32 9.42 -14.99
CA SER A 14 7.17 8.70 -15.54
C SER A 14 6.22 8.21 -14.45
N PHE A 15 4.98 7.93 -14.86
CA PHE A 15 3.98 7.38 -13.95
C PHE A 15 3.78 5.90 -14.20
N VAL A 16 3.72 5.16 -13.11
CA VAL A 16 3.47 3.71 -13.12
C VAL A 16 2.25 3.35 -12.29
N ASP A 17 1.59 2.30 -12.71
CA ASP A 17 0.56 1.62 -11.92
C ASP A 17 1.19 0.40 -11.24
N THR A 18 0.93 0.24 -9.95
CA THR A 18 1.50 -0.84 -9.14
C THR A 18 0.45 -1.88 -8.79
N PHE A 19 0.73 -3.14 -9.08
CA PHE A 19 -0.10 -4.28 -8.71
C PHE A 19 0.58 -5.04 -7.58
N GLY A 20 -0.15 -5.27 -6.51
CA GLY A 20 0.38 -6.04 -5.40
C GLY A 20 -0.73 -6.62 -4.53
N VAL A 21 -0.35 -7.60 -3.73
CA VAL A 21 -1.24 -8.20 -2.74
C VAL A 21 -1.01 -7.54 -1.39
N THR A 22 -2.06 -6.96 -0.82
CA THR A 22 -1.99 -6.23 0.44
C THR A 22 -1.60 -7.12 1.63
N LYS A 23 -1.17 -6.49 2.73
CA LYS A 23 -0.89 -7.19 3.99
C LYS A 23 -2.15 -7.92 4.47
N GLY A 24 -2.03 -9.21 4.75
CA GLY A 24 -3.11 -9.98 5.35
C GLY A 24 -3.36 -9.55 6.79
N LYS A 25 -4.63 -9.46 7.17
CA LYS A 25 -5.08 -9.14 8.54
C LYS A 25 -6.01 -10.19 9.10
N GLY A 26 -6.20 -11.30 8.38
CA GLY A 26 -7.07 -12.40 8.77
C GLY A 26 -8.55 -12.02 8.80
N TRP A 27 -9.32 -12.76 9.54
CA TRP A 27 -10.76 -12.53 9.73
C TRP A 27 -10.99 -11.38 10.70
N GLN A 28 -11.67 -10.34 10.27
CA GLN A 28 -11.90 -9.13 11.06
C GLN A 28 -13.40 -8.81 11.16
N GLY A 29 -13.77 -8.26 12.30
CA GLY A 29 -15.14 -7.77 12.54
C GLY A 29 -15.46 -6.49 11.74
N PRO A 30 -16.76 -6.12 11.69
CA PRO A 30 -17.21 -5.00 10.86
C PRO A 30 -16.63 -3.65 11.29
N VAL A 31 -16.34 -3.44 12.55
CA VAL A 31 -15.75 -2.18 13.05
C VAL A 31 -14.38 -1.93 12.44
N LYS A 32 -13.50 -2.95 12.42
CA LYS A 32 -12.16 -2.81 11.82
C LYS A 32 -12.19 -2.90 10.31
N ARG A 33 -13.02 -3.79 9.76
CA ARG A 33 -13.06 -4.08 8.32
C ARG A 33 -13.69 -2.95 7.51
N PHE A 34 -14.74 -2.30 8.05
CA PHE A 34 -15.50 -1.24 7.36
C PHE A 34 -15.45 0.11 8.07
N GLY A 35 -14.83 0.20 9.24
CA GLY A 35 -14.74 1.45 9.98
C GLY A 35 -16.06 1.96 10.53
N ILE A 36 -17.03 1.08 10.79
CA ILE A 36 -18.31 1.48 11.35
C ILE A 36 -18.15 2.04 12.77
N LYS A 37 -19.02 3.00 13.12
CA LYS A 37 -19.05 3.57 14.47
C LYS A 37 -19.43 2.51 15.49
N LYS A 38 -18.71 2.45 16.60
CA LYS A 38 -19.10 1.64 17.77
C LYS A 38 -20.40 2.21 18.36
N LYS A 39 -21.25 1.34 18.85
CA LYS A 39 -22.40 1.74 19.66
C LYS A 39 -21.94 2.39 20.96
N GLU A 40 -22.82 3.11 21.63
CA GLU A 40 -22.52 3.75 22.92
C GLU A 40 -22.15 2.73 24.00
N SER A 41 -21.34 3.14 24.98
CA SER A 41 -20.82 2.28 26.04
C SER A 41 -21.91 1.63 26.89
N LYS A 42 -23.08 2.27 26.99
CA LYS A 42 -24.26 1.77 27.74
C LYS A 42 -25.19 0.90 26.89
N SER A 43 -24.82 0.54 25.66
CA SER A 43 -25.60 -0.35 24.82
C SER A 43 -25.67 -1.75 25.42
N ARG A 44 -26.88 -2.32 25.50
CA ARG A 44 -27.08 -3.71 25.94
C ARG A 44 -26.41 -4.69 24.97
N LYS A 45 -25.89 -5.76 25.48
CA LYS A 45 -25.28 -6.93 24.81
C LYS A 45 -23.91 -6.62 24.17
N THR A 46 -23.83 -5.81 23.12
CA THR A 46 -22.56 -5.63 22.41
C THR A 46 -22.40 -4.22 21.81
N VAL A 47 -21.17 -3.72 21.87
CA VAL A 47 -20.81 -2.38 21.40
C VAL A 47 -20.21 -2.43 19.97
N ARG A 48 -19.63 -3.59 19.56
CA ARG A 48 -18.86 -3.71 18.32
C ARG A 48 -19.63 -4.41 17.19
N GLU A 49 -20.90 -4.12 17.07
CA GLU A 49 -21.76 -4.67 16.03
C GLU A 49 -22.44 -3.58 15.20
N VAL A 50 -22.91 -4.00 14.04
CA VAL A 50 -23.82 -3.19 13.22
C VAL A 50 -25.17 -3.11 13.97
N GLY A 51 -25.83 -1.96 13.90
CA GLY A 51 -27.15 -1.79 14.48
C GLY A 51 -28.22 -2.59 13.75
N THR A 52 -29.12 -1.91 13.08
CA THR A 52 -30.15 -2.56 12.24
C THR A 52 -29.50 -3.15 10.99
N ILE A 53 -29.80 -4.40 10.67
CA ILE A 53 -29.21 -5.13 9.54
C ILE A 53 -30.13 -5.16 8.32
N ASN A 54 -31.46 -5.01 8.51
CA ASN A 54 -32.44 -4.95 7.43
C ASN A 54 -33.75 -4.31 7.92
N PRO A 55 -34.60 -3.82 7.02
CA PRO A 55 -35.98 -3.48 7.33
C PRO A 55 -36.82 -4.75 7.56
N TRP A 56 -38.07 -4.60 8.05
CA TRP A 56 -38.99 -5.71 8.23
C TRP A 56 -39.24 -6.51 6.93
N LYS A 57 -39.44 -5.80 5.84
CA LYS A 57 -39.55 -6.36 4.48
C LYS A 57 -38.57 -5.67 3.54
N PRO A 58 -37.81 -6.42 2.72
CA PRO A 58 -37.67 -7.89 2.66
C PRO A 58 -36.92 -8.43 3.89
N THR A 59 -37.23 -9.65 4.31
CA THR A 59 -36.63 -10.31 5.48
C THR A 59 -35.16 -10.72 5.31
N THR A 60 -34.62 -10.59 4.09
CA THR A 60 -33.25 -10.97 3.75
C THR A 60 -32.24 -9.85 4.01
N VAL A 61 -31.13 -10.20 4.64
CA VAL A 61 -30.03 -9.25 4.84
C VAL A 61 -29.28 -9.03 3.54
N ARG A 62 -29.19 -7.78 3.10
CA ARG A 62 -28.47 -7.41 1.86
C ARG A 62 -26.96 -7.66 2.01
N TYR A 63 -26.30 -8.01 0.92
CA TYR A 63 -24.83 -8.20 0.88
C TYR A 63 -24.03 -6.92 1.18
N THR A 64 -24.65 -5.74 1.03
CA THR A 64 -24.03 -4.44 1.31
C THR A 64 -23.88 -4.14 2.79
N VAL A 65 -24.56 -4.90 3.68
CA VAL A 65 -24.45 -4.72 5.12
C VAL A 65 -23.04 -5.13 5.58
N PRO A 66 -22.32 -4.26 6.33
CA PRO A 66 -21.00 -4.59 6.84
C PRO A 66 -20.99 -5.83 7.72
N ARG A 67 -20.28 -6.86 7.32
CA ARG A 67 -20.13 -8.13 8.01
C ARG A 67 -18.68 -8.45 8.31
N ALA A 68 -18.43 -9.33 9.26
CA ALA A 68 -17.13 -9.92 9.50
C ALA A 68 -16.67 -10.70 8.25
N GLY A 69 -15.37 -10.74 8.04
CA GLY A 69 -14.78 -11.46 6.91
C GLY A 69 -13.28 -11.19 6.76
N GLN A 70 -12.71 -11.76 5.72
CA GLN A 70 -11.32 -11.58 5.39
C GLN A 70 -11.00 -10.10 5.15
N MET A 71 -9.94 -9.61 5.82
CA MET A 71 -9.38 -8.28 5.61
C MET A 71 -7.92 -8.39 5.20
N GLY A 72 -7.55 -7.70 4.14
CA GLY A 72 -6.21 -7.82 3.56
C GLY A 72 -6.00 -9.12 2.78
N PHE A 73 -4.78 -9.30 2.27
CA PHE A 73 -4.43 -10.36 1.33
C PHE A 73 -5.28 -10.30 0.05
N HIS A 74 -5.61 -9.08 -0.36
CA HIS A 74 -6.35 -8.79 -1.57
C HIS A 74 -5.41 -8.20 -2.62
N GLN A 75 -5.58 -8.61 -3.87
CA GLN A 75 -4.93 -7.94 -4.98
C GLN A 75 -5.48 -6.51 -5.13
N ARG A 76 -4.58 -5.56 -5.27
CA ARG A 76 -4.92 -4.14 -5.45
C ARG A 76 -4.09 -3.55 -6.58
N LEU A 77 -4.72 -2.65 -7.30
CA LEU A 77 -4.10 -1.78 -8.29
C LEU A 77 -4.04 -0.36 -7.72
N ASP A 78 -2.85 0.15 -7.53
CA ASP A 78 -2.62 1.52 -7.11
C ASP A 78 -2.06 2.31 -8.29
N ARG A 79 -2.79 3.32 -8.73
CA ARG A 79 -2.54 4.03 -10.00
C ARG A 79 -1.69 5.28 -9.80
N ASN A 80 -1.01 5.66 -10.89
CA ASN A 80 -0.33 6.95 -11.01
C ASN A 80 0.71 7.20 -9.91
N LYS A 81 1.58 6.23 -9.64
CA LYS A 81 2.76 6.44 -8.81
C LYS A 81 3.86 7.06 -9.65
N GLN A 82 4.34 8.23 -9.27
CA GLN A 82 5.43 8.90 -9.98
C GLN A 82 6.77 8.29 -9.59
N ILE A 83 7.60 7.97 -10.57
CA ILE A 83 8.98 7.54 -10.37
C ILE A 83 9.83 8.77 -10.08
N LEU A 84 10.43 8.77 -8.90
CA LEU A 84 11.30 9.86 -8.47
C LEU A 84 12.75 9.61 -8.87
N PHE A 85 13.21 8.38 -8.75
CA PHE A 85 14.59 8.01 -9.00
C PHE A 85 14.69 6.54 -9.39
N VAL A 86 15.65 6.23 -10.24
CA VAL A 86 16.05 4.87 -10.60
C VAL A 86 17.56 4.77 -10.44
N GLY A 87 18.03 3.76 -9.74
CA GLY A 87 19.45 3.62 -9.46
C GLY A 87 19.86 2.19 -9.18
N ASN A 88 21.17 2.02 -9.00
CA ASN A 88 21.78 0.78 -8.59
C ASN A 88 22.53 1.01 -7.29
N GLU A 89 22.44 0.07 -6.36
CA GLU A 89 23.08 0.16 -5.04
C GLU A 89 24.60 0.33 -5.13
N ASN A 90 25.25 -0.22 -6.16
CA ASN A 90 26.68 -0.10 -6.36
C ASN A 90 27.11 1.33 -6.72
N ASN A 91 26.26 2.06 -7.45
CA ASN A 91 26.57 3.41 -7.91
C ASN A 91 26.08 4.49 -6.94
N LYS A 92 24.90 4.26 -6.34
CA LYS A 92 24.27 5.17 -5.38
C LYS A 92 23.68 4.37 -4.23
N PRO A 93 24.45 4.09 -3.18
CA PRO A 93 23.97 3.33 -2.04
C PRO A 93 22.89 4.11 -1.29
N ILE A 94 21.78 3.46 -1.01
CA ILE A 94 20.68 3.98 -0.18
C ILE A 94 20.40 3.12 1.03
N THR A 95 21.07 1.99 1.15
CA THR A 95 20.87 1.07 2.29
C THR A 95 21.44 1.71 3.56
N PRO A 96 20.62 1.91 4.61
CA PRO A 96 21.12 2.38 5.90
C PRO A 96 22.07 1.36 6.53
N SER A 97 22.95 1.79 7.43
CA SER A 97 23.96 0.94 8.09
C SER A 97 23.36 -0.31 8.76
N LYS A 98 22.14 -0.20 9.28
CA LYS A 98 21.38 -1.31 9.91
C LYS A 98 20.60 -2.15 8.90
N GLY A 99 20.59 -1.78 7.61
CA GLY A 99 19.68 -2.34 6.62
C GLY A 99 18.25 -1.81 6.76
N PHE A 100 17.39 -2.11 5.77
CA PHE A 100 15.97 -1.76 5.83
C PHE A 100 15.21 -2.70 6.76
N ASP A 101 14.28 -2.16 7.54
CA ASP A 101 13.43 -2.94 8.44
C ASP A 101 12.67 -4.05 7.71
N HIS A 102 12.77 -5.26 8.23
CA HIS A 102 12.13 -6.48 7.69
C HIS A 102 12.52 -6.84 6.25
N PHE A 103 13.51 -6.14 5.66
CA PHE A 103 14.01 -6.45 4.32
C PHE A 103 15.48 -6.87 4.34
N GLY A 104 16.32 -6.11 5.03
CA GLY A 104 17.77 -6.28 5.09
C GLY A 104 18.49 -5.34 4.12
N VAL A 105 19.64 -5.79 3.60
CA VAL A 105 20.47 -5.04 2.67
C VAL A 105 19.91 -5.15 1.25
N LEU A 106 19.81 -4.04 0.56
CA LEU A 106 19.45 -4.00 -0.86
C LEU A 106 20.64 -4.48 -1.70
N LYS A 107 20.36 -5.22 -2.77
CA LYS A 107 21.34 -5.66 -3.75
C LYS A 107 20.79 -5.48 -5.16
N GLY A 108 21.53 -4.76 -6.00
CA GLY A 108 21.14 -4.51 -7.39
C GLY A 108 20.33 -3.25 -7.61
N ASP A 109 19.48 -3.25 -8.64
CA ASP A 109 18.73 -2.07 -9.07
C ASP A 109 17.53 -1.80 -8.17
N TYR A 110 17.21 -0.52 -8.02
CA TYR A 110 16.07 -0.08 -7.25
C TYR A 110 15.35 1.10 -7.91
N ILE A 111 14.06 1.22 -7.62
CA ILE A 111 13.22 2.31 -8.08
C ILE A 111 12.59 3.00 -6.86
N ILE A 112 12.72 4.32 -6.78
CA ILE A 112 12.04 5.13 -5.77
C ILE A 112 10.77 5.72 -6.40
N VAL A 113 9.62 5.39 -5.79
CA VAL A 113 8.33 5.91 -6.21
C VAL A 113 7.73 6.82 -5.15
N LYS A 114 6.97 7.82 -5.57
CA LYS A 114 6.27 8.72 -4.66
C LYS A 114 5.07 8.03 -4.02
N GLY A 115 5.07 8.00 -2.68
CA GLY A 115 3.97 7.45 -1.90
C GLY A 115 4.10 5.95 -1.60
N SER A 116 3.03 5.36 -1.09
CA SER A 116 3.01 3.95 -0.71
C SER A 116 2.68 3.03 -1.88
N ILE A 117 3.06 1.77 -1.75
CA ILE A 117 2.69 0.68 -2.65
C ILE A 117 1.99 -0.44 -1.86
N PRO A 118 1.13 -1.25 -2.48
CA PRO A 118 0.44 -2.33 -1.78
C PRO A 118 1.40 -3.47 -1.43
N GLY A 119 1.27 -4.01 -0.23
CA GLY A 119 1.94 -5.23 0.21
C GLY A 119 2.91 -5.05 1.38
N PRO A 120 3.37 -6.15 1.96
CA PRO A 120 4.48 -6.18 2.92
C PRO A 120 5.83 -6.11 2.22
N ASN A 121 6.89 -5.84 2.99
CA ASN A 121 8.26 -5.96 2.53
C ASN A 121 8.52 -7.36 1.96
N LYS A 122 9.43 -7.49 1.00
CA LYS A 122 9.81 -8.73 0.30
C LYS A 122 8.74 -9.33 -0.63
N ARG A 123 7.52 -8.81 -0.67
CA ARG A 123 6.51 -9.31 -1.62
C ARG A 123 6.77 -8.73 -3.01
N PRO A 124 6.71 -9.54 -4.07
CA PRO A 124 6.82 -9.04 -5.43
C PRO A 124 5.68 -8.09 -5.77
N VAL A 125 6.01 -7.04 -6.48
CA VAL A 125 5.08 -6.03 -6.98
C VAL A 125 5.28 -5.93 -8.49
N THR A 126 4.20 -5.94 -9.24
CA THR A 126 4.25 -5.74 -10.69
C THR A 126 4.07 -4.26 -11.01
N LEU A 127 4.92 -3.72 -11.84
CA LEU A 127 4.84 -2.36 -12.36
C LEU A 127 4.35 -2.40 -13.81
N ARG A 128 3.53 -1.44 -14.17
CA ARG A 128 3.05 -1.20 -15.53
C ARG A 128 3.06 0.30 -15.81
N HIS A 129 3.32 0.70 -17.03
CA HIS A 129 3.12 2.10 -17.43
C HIS A 129 1.68 2.54 -17.10
N SER A 130 1.54 3.75 -16.59
CA SER A 130 0.22 4.28 -16.27
C SER A 130 -0.61 4.44 -17.53
N PHE A 131 -1.84 3.94 -17.49
CA PHE A 131 -2.79 4.07 -18.59
C PHE A 131 -3.30 5.51 -18.79
N ARG A 132 -3.32 6.29 -17.70
CA ARG A 132 -3.75 7.70 -17.70
C ARG A 132 -2.76 8.50 -16.84
N PRO A 133 -1.55 8.77 -17.36
CA PRO A 133 -0.57 9.55 -16.60
C PRO A 133 -1.11 10.95 -16.30
N ARG A 134 -0.67 11.50 -15.18
CA ARG A 134 -0.93 12.91 -14.84
C ARG A 134 0.20 13.77 -15.37
N ASP A 135 -0.16 14.95 -15.82
CA ASP A 135 0.83 15.95 -16.26
C ASP A 135 1.35 16.72 -15.04
N LEU A 136 2.35 16.16 -14.37
CA LEU A 136 2.97 16.77 -13.19
C LEU A 136 4.47 16.95 -13.43
N LYS A 137 4.99 18.08 -12.94
CA LYS A 137 6.44 18.34 -12.96
C LYS A 137 7.17 17.26 -12.12
N VAL A 138 8.31 16.83 -12.62
CA VAL A 138 9.21 15.95 -11.88
C VAL A 138 9.80 16.72 -10.71
N PRO A 139 9.58 16.31 -9.45
CA PRO A 139 10.17 16.98 -8.31
C PRO A 139 11.70 16.78 -8.31
N LYS A 140 12.44 17.83 -7.98
CA LYS A 140 13.88 17.73 -7.76
C LYS A 140 14.13 17.09 -6.40
N ILE A 141 14.83 15.97 -6.38
CA ILE A 141 15.28 15.35 -5.12
C ILE A 141 16.48 16.15 -4.62
N LEU A 142 16.38 16.70 -3.44
CA LEU A 142 17.47 17.42 -2.78
C LEU A 142 18.31 16.44 -1.96
N GLU A 143 17.65 15.59 -1.18
CA GLU A 143 18.29 14.64 -0.28
C GLU A 143 17.45 13.36 -0.13
N VAL A 144 18.11 12.25 0.13
CA VAL A 144 17.47 10.97 0.48
C VAL A 144 17.97 10.57 1.87
N SER A 145 17.16 10.81 2.90
CA SER A 145 17.46 10.34 4.25
C SER A 145 16.83 8.96 4.46
N THR A 146 17.64 8.02 4.92
CA THR A 146 17.21 6.65 5.26
C THR A 146 17.14 6.42 6.78
N VAL A 147 17.51 7.45 7.57
CA VAL A 147 17.49 7.38 9.03
C VAL A 147 16.10 7.77 9.52
N GLN A 148 15.42 6.85 10.21
CA GLN A 148 14.20 7.16 10.92
C GLN A 148 14.59 7.79 12.27
N GLY A 149 14.31 9.06 12.43
CA GLY A 149 14.13 9.66 13.77
C GLY A 149 15.34 10.24 14.45
N GLU A 150 16.36 10.73 13.77
CA GLU A 150 17.31 11.67 14.36
C GLU A 150 17.10 13.03 13.67
N PHE A 151 16.11 13.76 14.16
CA PHE A 151 16.11 15.20 14.04
C PHE A 151 16.82 15.73 15.28
N GLU A 152 18.08 16.11 15.17
CA GLU A 152 18.68 17.09 16.05
C GLU A 152 18.24 18.50 15.66
#